data_9e42c35ebc798232472a73b061f82a7e
#
_entry.id   9e42c35ebc798232472a73b061f82a7e
#
_cell.length_a   1.000
_cell.length_b   1.000
_cell.length_c   1.000
_cell.angle_alpha   90.00
_cell.angle_beta   90.00
_cell.angle_gamma   90.00
#
_symmetry.space_group_name_H-M   'P 1'
#
loop_
_entity.id
_entity.type
_entity.pdbx_description
1 polymer ?
#
loop_
_entity_poly.entity_id
_entity_poly.type
_entity_poly.pdbx_seq_one_letter_code
_entity_poly.pdbx_strand_id
1 'polypeptide(L)'
;MRPRDLARRVCLAASFGVLFGCAAKPVPLYSWGTFPHQQYDTLLRSGASPEEQMQAMEHHMEKARAANAALPPGFRAHLGMLELNVGHAQRAKELFEAEKSAFPEAAPYMDRLLAKLNGPAPASQTPHSDKPA
;
A
#
# COMPACT_ATOMS: atom_id res chain seq x y z
N MET A 1 60.12 -18.67 -10.88
CA MET A 1 58.64 -18.85 -10.76
C MET A 1 58.20 -19.87 -11.76
N ARG A 2 57.64 -21.00 -11.30
CA ARG A 2 57.22 -22.06 -12.22
C ARG A 2 55.91 -21.65 -12.93
N PRO A 3 55.78 -21.85 -14.25
CA PRO A 3 54.59 -21.39 -15.00
C PRO A 3 53.27 -21.98 -14.48
N ARG A 4 53.32 -23.12 -13.79
CA ARG A 4 52.17 -23.75 -13.12
C ARG A 4 51.62 -22.95 -11.94
N ASP A 5 52.48 -22.26 -11.18
CA ASP A 5 52.08 -21.46 -10.02
C ASP A 5 51.39 -20.15 -10.46
N LEU A 6 51.82 -19.58 -11.58
CA LEU A 6 51.21 -18.40 -12.17
C LEU A 6 49.78 -18.72 -12.69
N ALA A 7 49.64 -19.82 -13.43
CA ALA A 7 48.34 -20.28 -13.95
C ALA A 7 47.35 -20.54 -12.80
N ARG A 8 47.80 -21.18 -11.71
CA ARG A 8 46.96 -21.47 -10.54
C ARG A 8 46.49 -20.22 -9.81
N ARG A 9 47.35 -19.19 -9.71
CA ARG A 9 47.03 -17.89 -9.10
C ARG A 9 46.04 -17.10 -9.95
N VAL A 10 46.21 -17.12 -11.28
CA VAL A 10 45.30 -16.48 -12.23
C VAL A 10 43.89 -17.15 -12.18
N CYS A 11 43.82 -18.47 -12.17
CA CYS A 11 42.52 -19.18 -12.04
C CYS A 11 41.83 -18.89 -10.71
N LEU A 12 42.57 -18.83 -9.58
CA LEU A 12 42.02 -18.50 -8.28
C LEU A 12 41.49 -17.05 -8.24
N ALA A 13 42.23 -16.10 -8.81
CA ALA A 13 41.78 -14.71 -8.91
C ALA A 13 40.55 -14.52 -9.81
N ALA A 14 40.48 -15.24 -10.93
CA ALA A 14 39.35 -15.22 -11.84
C ALA A 14 38.08 -15.84 -11.18
N SER A 15 38.23 -16.92 -10.40
CA SER A 15 37.10 -17.53 -9.66
C SER A 15 36.53 -16.63 -8.57
N PHE A 16 37.33 -15.77 -7.95
CA PHE A 16 36.87 -14.81 -6.94
C PHE A 16 36.09 -13.63 -7.53
N GLY A 17 36.40 -13.23 -8.79
CA GLY A 17 35.70 -12.13 -9.49
C GLY A 17 34.27 -12.47 -9.91
N VAL A 18 33.92 -13.73 -10.10
CA VAL A 18 32.58 -14.15 -10.56
C VAL A 18 31.54 -14.12 -9.42
N LEU A 19 31.96 -14.13 -8.17
CA LEU A 19 31.06 -14.13 -7.00
C LEU A 19 30.49 -12.75 -6.63
N PHE A 20 31.00 -11.66 -7.22
CA PHE A 20 30.52 -10.30 -6.94
C PHE A 20 29.42 -9.81 -7.89
N GLY A 21 28.92 -10.65 -8.78
CA GLY A 21 28.10 -10.26 -9.94
C GLY A 21 26.62 -10.03 -9.72
N CYS A 22 26.01 -10.21 -8.53
CA CYS A 22 24.55 -10.21 -8.41
C CYS A 22 23.99 -9.47 -7.18
N ALA A 23 24.54 -8.32 -6.82
CA ALA A 23 24.02 -7.54 -5.69
C ALA A 23 23.24 -6.27 -6.08
N ALA A 24 22.68 -6.21 -7.30
CA ALA A 24 21.70 -5.17 -7.60
C ALA A 24 20.39 -5.49 -6.90
N LYS A 25 20.05 -4.74 -5.84
CA LYS A 25 18.74 -4.84 -5.20
C LYS A 25 17.68 -4.48 -6.25
N PRO A 26 16.69 -5.35 -6.51
CA PRO A 26 15.60 -5.02 -7.42
C PRO A 26 14.90 -3.76 -6.90
N VAL A 27 14.69 -2.79 -7.79
CA VAL A 27 13.89 -1.60 -7.46
C VAL A 27 12.46 -2.08 -7.23
N PRO A 28 11.86 -1.84 -6.06
CA PRO A 28 10.50 -2.27 -5.80
C PRO A 28 9.53 -1.58 -6.75
N LEU A 29 8.57 -2.33 -7.30
CA LEU A 29 7.55 -1.83 -8.22
C LEU A 29 6.67 -0.76 -7.57
N TYR A 30 6.42 -0.89 -6.26
CA TYR A 30 5.58 0.00 -5.48
C TYR A 30 6.27 0.50 -4.22
N SER A 31 5.92 1.71 -3.80
CA SER A 31 6.31 2.28 -2.51
C SER A 31 5.37 1.77 -1.41
N TRP A 32 5.72 0.63 -0.79
CA TRP A 32 4.90 0.01 0.26
C TRP A 32 4.95 0.76 1.59
N GLY A 33 6.11 1.27 2.00
CA GLY A 33 6.31 1.96 3.27
C GLY A 33 5.70 1.19 4.45
N THR A 34 4.93 1.90 5.28
CA THR A 34 4.23 1.33 6.44
C THR A 34 2.81 0.85 6.14
N PHE A 35 2.36 0.90 4.88
CA PHE A 35 0.98 0.59 4.49
C PHE A 35 0.48 -0.80 4.96
N PRO A 36 1.26 -1.90 4.84
CA PRO A 36 0.81 -3.19 5.34
C PRO A 36 0.56 -3.21 6.84
N HIS A 37 1.35 -2.48 7.61
CA HIS A 37 1.18 -2.36 9.07
C HIS A 37 -0.09 -1.58 9.40
N GLN A 38 -0.36 -0.48 8.71
CA GLN A 38 -1.58 0.30 8.89
C GLN A 38 -2.85 -0.48 8.59
N GLN A 39 -2.85 -1.30 7.54
CA GLN A 39 -3.94 -2.21 7.24
C GLN A 39 -4.17 -3.22 8.38
N TYR A 40 -3.09 -3.80 8.89
CA TYR A 40 -3.17 -4.75 10.00
C TYR A 40 -3.76 -4.10 11.26
N ASP A 41 -3.30 -2.93 11.64
CA ASP A 41 -3.80 -2.18 12.81
C ASP A 41 -5.29 -1.85 12.68
N THR A 42 -5.72 -1.44 11.48
CA THR A 42 -7.14 -1.17 11.20
C THR A 42 -8.00 -2.42 11.36
N LEU A 43 -7.55 -3.57 10.86
CA LEU A 43 -8.27 -4.85 10.98
C LEU A 43 -8.40 -5.33 12.42
N LEU A 44 -7.36 -5.13 13.22
CA LEU A 44 -7.36 -5.49 14.64
C LEU A 44 -8.07 -4.46 15.54
N ARG A 45 -8.48 -3.33 14.98
CA ARG A 45 -8.99 -2.17 15.75
C ARG A 45 -8.02 -1.76 16.85
N SER A 46 -6.74 -1.90 16.60
CA SER A 46 -5.63 -1.54 17.47
C SER A 46 -4.72 -0.53 16.78
N GLY A 47 -3.99 0.26 17.55
CA GLY A 47 -3.04 1.23 17.00
C GLY A 47 -3.56 2.66 16.95
N ALA A 48 -3.08 3.42 15.98
CA ALA A 48 -3.35 4.84 15.81
C ALA A 48 -4.83 5.13 15.48
N SER A 49 -5.30 6.33 15.83
CA SER A 49 -6.63 6.79 15.43
C SER A 49 -6.78 6.86 13.90
N PRO A 50 -8.01 6.88 13.36
CA PRO A 50 -8.22 7.05 11.93
C PRO A 50 -7.52 8.31 11.38
N GLU A 51 -7.54 9.40 12.12
CA GLU A 51 -6.92 10.68 11.74
C GLU A 51 -5.39 10.57 11.68
N GLU A 52 -4.77 9.91 12.66
CA GLU A 52 -3.32 9.68 12.66
C GLU A 52 -2.90 8.77 11.50
N GLN A 53 -3.70 7.74 11.22
CA GLN A 53 -3.47 6.85 10.08
C GLN A 53 -3.59 7.59 8.74
N MET A 54 -4.62 8.44 8.57
CA MET A 54 -4.80 9.27 7.38
C MET A 54 -3.59 10.18 7.17
N GLN A 55 -3.15 10.90 8.22
CA GLN A 55 -1.99 11.78 8.15
C GLN A 55 -0.71 11.03 7.74
N ALA A 56 -0.48 9.85 8.30
CA ALA A 56 0.66 9.01 7.95
C ALA A 56 0.60 8.52 6.49
N MET A 57 -0.59 8.17 5.99
CA MET A 57 -0.81 7.74 4.62
C MET A 57 -0.66 8.89 3.62
N GLU A 58 -1.19 10.06 3.93
CA GLU A 58 -1.01 11.26 3.09
C GLU A 58 0.47 11.64 2.97
N HIS A 59 1.20 11.66 4.09
CA HIS A 59 2.65 11.88 4.07
C HIS A 59 3.39 10.85 3.23
N HIS A 60 2.99 9.56 3.30
CA HIS A 60 3.55 8.52 2.45
C HIS A 60 3.26 8.78 0.97
N MET A 61 2.03 9.17 0.63
CA MET A 61 1.62 9.50 -0.73
C MET A 61 2.45 10.66 -1.32
N GLU A 62 2.69 11.69 -0.54
CA GLU A 62 3.55 12.83 -0.94
C GLU A 62 5.01 12.38 -1.18
N LYS A 63 5.55 11.56 -0.29
CA LYS A 63 6.89 10.98 -0.46
C LYS A 63 7.02 10.12 -1.71
N ALA A 64 6.04 9.26 -1.96
CA ALA A 64 6.00 8.42 -3.16
C ALA A 64 5.95 9.30 -4.43
N ARG A 65 5.10 10.35 -4.43
CA ARG A 65 5.01 11.32 -5.52
C ARG A 65 6.34 12.04 -5.75
N ALA A 66 6.98 12.54 -4.71
CA ALA A 66 8.28 13.23 -4.81
C ALA A 66 9.39 12.32 -5.34
N ALA A 67 9.32 11.02 -5.04
CA ALA A 67 10.26 10.01 -5.53
C ALA A 67 9.86 9.41 -6.90
N ASN A 68 8.78 9.89 -7.53
CA ASN A 68 8.19 9.32 -8.74
C ASN A 68 7.96 7.80 -8.62
N ALA A 69 7.57 7.35 -7.43
CA ALA A 69 7.30 5.95 -7.11
C ALA A 69 5.79 5.69 -7.08
N ALA A 70 5.37 4.54 -7.63
CA ALA A 70 3.97 4.14 -7.63
C ALA A 70 3.51 3.70 -6.24
N LEU A 71 2.28 4.07 -5.87
CA LEU A 71 1.62 3.55 -4.68
C LEU A 71 1.10 2.13 -4.94
N PRO A 72 1.09 1.24 -3.93
CA PRO A 72 0.59 -0.12 -4.10
C PRO A 72 -0.93 -0.15 -4.30
N PRO A 73 -1.45 -1.22 -4.95
CA PRO A 73 -2.89 -1.42 -5.07
C PRO A 73 -3.55 -1.51 -3.69
N GLY A 74 -4.73 -0.91 -3.59
CA GLY A 74 -5.49 -0.83 -2.33
C GLY A 74 -5.12 0.36 -1.43
N PHE A 75 -4.03 1.06 -1.71
CA PHE A 75 -3.57 2.18 -0.87
C PHE A 75 -4.62 3.31 -0.82
N ARG A 76 -5.06 3.79 -1.97
CA ARG A 76 -6.06 4.88 -2.05
C ARG A 76 -7.43 4.40 -1.58
N ALA A 77 -7.77 3.14 -1.83
CA ALA A 77 -9.00 2.55 -1.34
C ALA A 77 -9.03 2.54 0.20
N HIS A 78 -7.93 2.14 0.85
CA HIS A 78 -7.83 2.15 2.31
C HIS A 78 -7.90 3.57 2.88
N LEU A 79 -7.18 4.52 2.31
CA LEU A 79 -7.27 5.92 2.71
C LEU A 79 -8.69 6.46 2.54
N GLY A 80 -9.36 6.12 1.43
CA GLY A 80 -10.77 6.49 1.21
C GLY A 80 -11.73 5.93 2.26
N MET A 81 -11.48 4.71 2.74
CA MET A 81 -12.26 4.13 3.85
C MET A 81 -12.02 4.87 5.18
N LEU A 82 -10.81 5.29 5.47
CA LEU A 82 -10.51 6.11 6.64
C LEU A 82 -11.21 7.48 6.56
N GLU A 83 -11.17 8.12 5.39
CA GLU A 83 -11.88 9.38 5.12
C GLU A 83 -13.40 9.25 5.35
N LEU A 84 -14.00 8.11 4.96
CA LEU A 84 -15.41 7.84 5.24
C LEU A 84 -15.68 7.72 6.74
N ASN A 85 -14.79 7.10 7.50
CA ASN A 85 -14.96 6.95 8.95
C ASN A 85 -15.02 8.29 9.69
N VAL A 86 -14.38 9.31 9.14
CA VAL A 86 -14.40 10.67 9.70
C VAL A 86 -15.39 11.60 8.97
N GLY A 87 -16.18 11.08 8.05
CA GLY A 87 -17.27 11.82 7.38
C GLY A 87 -16.88 12.58 6.10
N HIS A 88 -15.67 12.41 5.61
CA HIS A 88 -15.18 13.10 4.41
C HIS A 88 -15.57 12.37 3.11
N ALA A 89 -16.87 12.21 2.87
CA ALA A 89 -17.41 11.41 1.77
C ALA A 89 -16.92 11.83 0.38
N GLN A 90 -16.75 13.14 0.14
CA GLN A 90 -16.29 13.64 -1.14
C GLN A 90 -14.83 13.25 -1.42
N ARG A 91 -13.98 13.37 -0.40
CA ARG A 91 -12.57 12.96 -0.50
C ARG A 91 -12.43 11.45 -0.74
N ALA A 92 -13.25 10.66 -0.06
CA ALA A 92 -13.30 9.22 -0.26
C ALA A 92 -13.67 8.84 -1.70
N LYS A 93 -14.66 9.52 -2.31
CA LYS A 93 -15.02 9.32 -3.73
C LYS A 93 -13.83 9.56 -4.66
N GLU A 94 -13.13 10.67 -4.48
CA GLU A 94 -11.95 11.00 -5.29
C GLU A 94 -10.87 9.93 -5.19
N LEU A 95 -10.64 9.40 -3.98
CA LEU A 95 -9.67 8.35 -3.74
C LEU A 95 -10.09 7.02 -4.37
N PHE A 96 -11.38 6.64 -4.32
CA PHE A 96 -11.87 5.43 -4.97
C PHE A 96 -11.80 5.52 -6.49
N GLU A 97 -12.12 6.67 -7.08
CA GLU A 97 -11.97 6.89 -8.52
C GLU A 97 -10.48 6.86 -8.94
N ALA A 98 -9.60 7.43 -8.12
CA ALA A 98 -8.16 7.39 -8.37
C ALA A 98 -7.59 5.97 -8.26
N GLU A 99 -8.09 5.15 -7.32
CA GLU A 99 -7.73 3.74 -7.22
C GLU A 99 -8.18 2.94 -8.43
N LYS A 100 -9.44 3.11 -8.83
CA LYS A 100 -10.03 2.48 -10.02
C LYS A 100 -9.26 2.84 -11.30
N SER A 101 -8.84 4.10 -11.43
CA SER A 101 -8.04 4.56 -12.57
C SER A 101 -6.65 3.95 -12.60
N ALA A 102 -6.01 3.83 -11.44
CA ALA A 102 -4.66 3.27 -11.33
C ALA A 102 -4.63 1.74 -11.46
N PHE A 103 -5.71 1.07 -11.01
CA PHE A 103 -5.84 -0.38 -10.95
C PHE A 103 -7.22 -0.79 -11.51
N PRO A 104 -7.35 -0.94 -12.83
CA PRO A 104 -8.64 -1.27 -13.46
C PRO A 104 -9.27 -2.57 -12.96
N GLU A 105 -8.47 -3.51 -12.48
CA GLU A 105 -8.93 -4.75 -11.84
C GLU A 105 -9.69 -4.52 -10.54
N ALA A 106 -9.48 -3.38 -9.87
CA ALA A 106 -10.22 -3.00 -8.68
C ALA A 106 -11.60 -2.39 -9.00
N ALA A 107 -11.91 -2.08 -10.27
CA ALA A 107 -13.12 -1.39 -10.67
C ALA A 107 -14.41 -2.02 -10.12
N PRO A 108 -14.65 -3.34 -10.15
CA PRO A 108 -15.89 -3.90 -9.64
C PRO A 108 -16.12 -3.64 -8.16
N TYR A 109 -15.07 -3.54 -7.37
CA TYR A 109 -15.16 -3.22 -5.94
C TYR A 109 -15.31 -1.72 -5.70
N MET A 110 -14.52 -0.90 -6.39
CA MET A 110 -14.62 0.56 -6.29
C MET A 110 -16.00 1.06 -6.72
N ASP A 111 -16.56 0.53 -7.80
CA ASP A 111 -17.91 0.89 -8.27
C ASP A 111 -19.00 0.58 -7.24
N ARG A 112 -18.86 -0.52 -6.49
CA ARG A 112 -19.78 -0.83 -5.38
C ARG A 112 -19.69 0.17 -4.24
N LEU A 113 -18.48 0.61 -3.89
CA LEU A 113 -18.26 1.64 -2.86
C LEU A 113 -18.85 2.98 -3.30
N LEU A 114 -18.56 3.39 -4.53
CA LEU A 114 -19.07 4.63 -5.12
C LEU A 114 -20.61 4.63 -5.22
N ALA A 115 -21.20 3.52 -5.63
CA ALA A 115 -22.66 3.37 -5.69
C ALA A 115 -23.32 3.54 -4.31
N LYS A 116 -22.71 3.00 -3.24
CA LYS A 116 -23.19 3.18 -1.87
C LYS A 116 -23.11 4.64 -1.41
N LEU A 117 -22.10 5.39 -1.85
CA LEU A 117 -21.95 6.81 -1.51
C LEU A 117 -22.90 7.72 -2.30
N ASN A 118 -23.30 7.29 -3.50
CA ASN A 118 -24.21 8.04 -4.36
C ASN A 118 -25.68 7.67 -4.14
N GLY A 119 -25.95 6.55 -3.44
CA GLY A 119 -27.30 6.10 -3.08
C GLY A 119 -27.91 6.96 -1.96
N PRO A 120 -29.21 6.83 -1.69
CA PRO A 120 -29.83 7.44 -0.51
C PRO A 120 -29.07 6.96 0.73
N ALA A 121 -28.78 7.88 1.65
CA ALA A 121 -28.08 7.58 2.90
C ALA A 121 -28.73 6.36 3.55
N PRO A 122 -27.94 5.33 3.97
CA PRO A 122 -28.52 4.19 4.67
C PRO A 122 -29.27 4.74 5.88
N ALA A 123 -30.58 4.46 5.95
CA ALA A 123 -31.38 4.80 7.11
C ALA A 123 -30.63 4.29 8.34
N SER A 124 -30.35 5.20 9.28
CA SER A 124 -29.64 4.92 10.51
C SER A 124 -30.17 3.61 11.08
N GLN A 125 -29.33 2.58 11.14
CA GLN A 125 -29.68 1.35 11.82
C GLN A 125 -29.94 1.72 13.27
N THR A 126 -31.21 1.81 13.65
CA THR A 126 -31.63 1.87 15.03
C THR A 126 -30.99 0.72 15.77
N PRO A 127 -30.33 0.94 16.91
CA PRO A 127 -29.81 -0.16 17.71
C PRO A 127 -30.98 -1.09 18.04
N HIS A 128 -30.86 -2.34 17.64
CA HIS A 128 -31.80 -3.37 18.04
C HIS A 128 -31.67 -3.52 19.55
N SER A 129 -32.62 -2.95 20.27
CA SER A 129 -32.73 -3.14 21.70
C SER A 129 -33.28 -4.54 21.94
N ASP A 130 -32.40 -5.52 22.12
CA ASP A 130 -32.74 -6.79 22.73
C ASP A 130 -33.18 -6.52 24.18
N LYS A 131 -34.49 -6.46 24.38
CA LYS A 131 -35.09 -6.53 25.70
C LYS A 131 -35.37 -8.02 25.99
N PRO A 132 -34.68 -8.63 26.95
CA PRO A 132 -35.06 -9.97 27.41
C PRO A 132 -36.39 -9.87 28.17
N ALA A 133 -37.27 -10.81 27.86
CA ALA A 133 -38.52 -11.10 28.58
C ALA A 133 -38.22 -11.82 29.91
#